data_1f0d47d82b76835f1f484ac61a43a812
#
_entry.id   1f0d47d82b76835f1f484ac61a43a812
#
_cell.length_a   1.000
_cell.length_b   1.000
_cell.length_c   1.000
_cell.angle_alpha   90.00
_cell.angle_beta   90.00
_cell.angle_gamma   90.00
#
_symmetry.space_group_name_H-M   'P 1'
#
loop_
_entity.id
_entity.type
_entity.pdbx_description
1 polymer ?
#
loop_
_entity_poly.entity_id
_entity_poly.type
_entity_poly.pdbx_seq_one_letter_code
_entity_poly.pdbx_strand_id
1 'polypeptide(L)'
;MNHRTSNGTLARTLVAGCALLACASPGWALKVFACEPEWAALTRELAGEQATIYTATNALQDPHMVQARPSLMAAVRNADLLVCTGAELEAGWLPVLLRQSGNPNVQPGKPGFFEAARSVKMLDVPTRLDRADGDVHAAGNPHIQTDPRNIAAVAQALGKRLAEVDAAQAPAYQKRLSDFNARWTQAMQQWHAKAAPLRGMPIVVQHKGFPYLENWLGLKEVTALEPLPGVEPSSAHLSGVIQLLQQQPAKAVNRAAYNDGRSSQWLAERSHVPVVVLPFTVGGSERAKDLFGLFDDTIDQLLKVAH
;
A
#
# COMPACT_ATOMS: atom_id res chain seq x y z
N MET A 1 -28.77 45.03 -83.62
CA MET A 1 -27.69 44.09 -83.22
C MET A 1 -27.67 44.07 -81.73
N ASN A 2 -28.20 42.97 -81.12
CA ASN A 2 -28.46 42.85 -79.71
C ASN A 2 -27.33 42.04 -79.03
N HIS A 3 -26.66 42.62 -78.09
CA HIS A 3 -25.82 41.88 -77.18
C HIS A 3 -26.53 41.72 -75.83
N ARG A 4 -26.92 40.47 -75.51
CA ARG A 4 -27.38 40.06 -74.17
C ARG A 4 -26.17 39.63 -73.32
N THR A 5 -25.96 40.34 -72.27
CA THR A 5 -25.01 39.92 -71.22
C THR A 5 -25.74 39.05 -70.18
N SER A 6 -25.26 37.82 -69.99
CA SER A 6 -25.75 36.86 -69.02
C SER A 6 -25.05 37.10 -67.66
N ASN A 7 -25.81 37.45 -66.63
CA ASN A 7 -25.35 37.53 -65.26
C ASN A 7 -25.44 36.14 -64.61
N GLY A 8 -24.29 35.50 -64.38
CA GLY A 8 -24.18 34.27 -63.58
C GLY A 8 -24.09 34.58 -62.08
N THR A 9 -25.13 34.22 -61.39
CA THR A 9 -25.21 34.34 -59.93
C THR A 9 -24.45 33.17 -59.29
N LEU A 10 -23.29 33.41 -58.66
CA LEU A 10 -22.57 32.42 -57.83
C LEU A 10 -23.25 32.33 -56.45
N ALA A 11 -23.90 31.18 -56.20
CA ALA A 11 -24.39 30.82 -54.91
C ALA A 11 -23.22 30.37 -54.05
N ARG A 12 -22.85 31.15 -53.02
CA ARG A 12 -21.89 30.76 -51.97
C ARG A 12 -22.62 29.94 -50.90
N THR A 13 -22.37 28.63 -50.88
CA THR A 13 -22.83 27.74 -49.85
C THR A 13 -21.95 27.93 -48.60
N LEU A 14 -22.48 28.56 -47.57
CA LEU A 14 -21.88 28.64 -46.23
C LEU A 14 -22.10 27.28 -45.52
N VAL A 15 -21.04 26.49 -45.40
CA VAL A 15 -21.02 25.31 -44.50
C VAL A 15 -20.75 25.81 -43.08
N ALA A 16 -21.80 25.90 -42.29
CA ALA A 16 -21.70 26.17 -40.87
C ALA A 16 -21.18 24.89 -40.14
N GLY A 17 -19.87 24.85 -39.85
CA GLY A 17 -19.29 23.84 -39.01
C GLY A 17 -19.72 24.05 -37.54
N CYS A 18 -20.68 23.27 -37.04
CA CYS A 18 -20.95 23.17 -35.61
C CYS A 18 -19.78 22.46 -34.93
N ALA A 19 -18.87 23.24 -34.35
CA ALA A 19 -17.90 22.73 -33.38
C ALA A 19 -18.69 22.34 -32.12
N LEU A 20 -18.89 21.04 -31.90
CA LEU A 20 -19.36 20.48 -30.66
C LEU A 20 -18.25 20.73 -29.61
N LEU A 21 -18.31 21.85 -28.90
CA LEU A 21 -17.62 22.04 -27.65
C LEU A 21 -18.22 21.02 -26.66
N ALA A 22 -17.52 19.91 -26.46
CA ALA A 22 -17.78 19.02 -25.36
C ALA A 22 -17.55 19.83 -24.07
N CYS A 23 -18.64 20.35 -23.49
CA CYS A 23 -18.63 20.88 -22.14
C CYS A 23 -18.27 19.72 -21.22
N ALA A 24 -16.98 19.62 -20.86
CA ALA A 24 -16.56 18.82 -19.73
C ALA A 24 -17.24 19.44 -18.50
N SER A 25 -18.32 18.84 -18.04
CA SER A 25 -18.89 19.15 -16.72
C SER A 25 -17.75 19.02 -15.72
N PRO A 26 -17.56 19.95 -14.77
CA PRO A 26 -16.63 19.75 -13.68
C PRO A 26 -17.10 18.50 -12.91
N GLY A 27 -16.56 17.36 -13.25
CA GLY A 27 -16.77 16.11 -12.53
C GLY A 27 -16.26 16.33 -11.08
N TRP A 28 -17.08 16.07 -10.11
CA TRP A 28 -16.64 16.06 -8.71
C TRP A 28 -15.60 14.97 -8.58
N ALA A 29 -14.39 15.34 -8.12
CA ALA A 29 -13.32 14.36 -7.89
C ALA A 29 -13.79 13.33 -6.86
N LEU A 30 -13.58 12.05 -7.15
CA LEU A 30 -13.91 10.94 -6.26
C LEU A 30 -13.20 11.12 -4.91
N LYS A 31 -13.92 11.13 -3.82
CA LYS A 31 -13.35 11.30 -2.47
C LYS A 31 -12.96 9.93 -1.93
N VAL A 32 -11.66 9.70 -1.81
CA VAL A 32 -11.12 8.44 -1.32
C VAL A 32 -10.54 8.61 0.08
N PHE A 33 -10.94 7.75 0.99
CA PHE A 33 -10.32 7.58 2.30
C PHE A 33 -9.40 6.35 2.23
N ALA A 34 -8.09 6.57 2.25
CA ALA A 34 -7.09 5.51 2.32
C ALA A 34 -6.64 5.34 3.77
N CYS A 35 -6.66 4.10 4.27
CA CYS A 35 -6.24 3.80 5.63
C CYS A 35 -4.73 3.98 5.79
N GLU A 36 -3.94 3.45 4.87
CA GLU A 36 -2.47 3.48 4.91
C GLU A 36 -1.88 4.22 3.70
N PRO A 37 -0.63 4.73 3.83
CA PRO A 37 0.03 5.51 2.78
C PRO A 37 0.23 4.77 1.46
N GLU A 38 0.49 3.46 1.48
CA GLU A 38 0.64 2.64 0.27
C GLU A 38 -0.64 2.60 -0.55
N TRP A 39 -1.80 2.52 0.09
CA TRP A 39 -3.09 2.52 -0.62
C TRP A 39 -3.45 3.90 -1.14
N ALA A 40 -3.05 4.95 -0.41
CA ALA A 40 -3.15 6.32 -0.91
C ALA A 40 -2.28 6.52 -2.15
N ALA A 41 -1.05 6.00 -2.14
CA ALA A 41 -0.13 6.09 -3.26
C ALA A 41 -0.64 5.28 -4.47
N LEU A 42 -1.13 4.04 -4.25
CA LEU A 42 -1.72 3.22 -5.30
C LEU A 42 -2.96 3.89 -5.91
N THR A 43 -3.84 4.41 -5.07
CA THR A 43 -5.04 5.13 -5.54
C THR A 43 -4.65 6.34 -6.40
N ARG A 44 -3.60 7.08 -6.01
CA ARG A 44 -3.09 8.22 -6.77
C ARG A 44 -2.54 7.80 -8.14
N GLU A 45 -1.84 6.69 -8.23
CA GLU A 45 -1.37 6.11 -9.49
C GLU A 45 -2.55 5.78 -10.43
N LEU A 46 -3.61 5.16 -9.90
CA LEU A 46 -4.72 4.64 -10.68
C LEU A 46 -5.79 5.70 -10.99
N ALA A 47 -6.02 6.65 -10.09
CA ALA A 47 -7.06 7.67 -10.26
C ALA A 47 -6.50 9.03 -10.71
N GLY A 48 -5.25 9.35 -10.38
CA GLY A 48 -4.67 10.67 -10.70
C GLY A 48 -5.49 11.81 -10.11
N GLU A 49 -5.75 12.83 -10.90
CA GLU A 49 -6.53 14.02 -10.53
C GLU A 49 -8.04 13.76 -10.42
N GLN A 50 -8.51 12.59 -10.85
CA GLN A 50 -9.93 12.21 -10.74
C GLN A 50 -10.35 11.89 -9.30
N ALA A 51 -9.40 11.79 -8.37
CA ALA A 51 -9.68 11.53 -6.96
C ALA A 51 -8.98 12.54 -6.04
N THR A 52 -9.70 12.91 -4.97
CA THR A 52 -9.13 13.56 -3.79
C THR A 52 -8.93 12.52 -2.71
N ILE A 53 -7.69 12.36 -2.24
CA ILE A 53 -7.32 11.26 -1.34
C ILE A 53 -6.98 11.83 0.04
N TYR A 54 -7.69 11.35 1.05
CA TYR A 54 -7.36 11.54 2.46
C TYR A 54 -6.66 10.28 2.97
N THR A 55 -5.47 10.44 3.57
CA THR A 55 -4.72 9.34 4.15
C THR A 55 -4.87 9.38 5.68
N ALA A 56 -5.33 8.27 6.28
CA ALA A 56 -5.65 8.23 7.70
C ALA A 56 -4.42 8.14 8.60
N THR A 57 -3.41 7.40 8.15
CA THR A 57 -2.14 7.17 8.87
C THR A 57 -0.95 7.80 8.15
N ASN A 58 0.19 7.79 8.79
CA ASN A 58 1.46 8.13 8.17
C ASN A 58 2.48 7.01 8.41
N ALA A 59 3.60 7.05 7.70
CA ALA A 59 4.59 5.97 7.69
C ALA A 59 5.33 5.75 9.02
N LEU A 60 5.26 6.71 9.94
CA LEU A 60 5.88 6.61 11.27
C LEU A 60 4.85 6.30 12.37
N GLN A 61 3.67 5.86 11.98
CA GLN A 61 2.57 5.50 12.87
C GLN A 61 2.23 4.01 12.69
N ASP A 62 2.11 3.31 13.81
CA ASP A 62 1.64 1.93 13.82
C ASP A 62 0.18 1.87 13.32
N PRO A 63 -0.11 1.17 12.22
CA PRO A 63 -1.46 1.09 11.66
C PRO A 63 -2.44 0.29 12.53
N HIS A 64 -1.97 -0.56 13.46
CA HIS A 64 -2.82 -1.26 14.43
C HIS A 64 -3.34 -0.30 15.52
N MET A 65 -2.55 0.72 15.87
CA MET A 65 -2.74 1.57 17.05
C MET A 65 -3.14 3.01 16.68
N VAL A 66 -4.22 3.16 15.91
CA VAL A 66 -4.74 4.45 15.48
C VAL A 66 -5.91 4.89 16.37
N GLN A 67 -5.91 6.15 16.77
CA GLN A 67 -7.04 6.71 17.51
C GLN A 67 -8.16 7.19 16.56
N ALA A 68 -9.38 6.77 16.82
CA ALA A 68 -10.57 7.25 16.11
C ALA A 68 -10.87 8.71 16.51
N ARG A 69 -10.27 9.67 15.80
CA ARG A 69 -10.42 11.11 16.05
C ARG A 69 -11.47 11.75 15.14
N PRO A 70 -12.06 12.91 15.53
CA PRO A 70 -13.13 13.57 14.76
C PRO A 70 -12.78 13.87 13.32
N SER A 71 -11.51 14.21 13.01
CA SER A 71 -11.07 14.45 11.63
C SER A 71 -11.17 13.20 10.74
N LEU A 72 -10.86 12.00 11.28
CA LEU A 72 -11.04 10.75 10.56
C LEU A 72 -12.52 10.44 10.33
N MET A 73 -13.36 10.66 11.35
CA MET A 73 -14.82 10.48 11.22
C MET A 73 -15.42 11.37 10.13
N ALA A 74 -14.98 12.65 10.09
CA ALA A 74 -15.43 13.60 9.07
C ALA A 74 -14.95 13.18 7.66
N ALA A 75 -13.72 12.67 7.53
CA ALA A 75 -13.19 12.18 6.27
C ALA A 75 -13.95 10.95 5.77
N VAL A 76 -14.22 9.95 6.64
CA VAL A 76 -15.02 8.76 6.29
C VAL A 76 -16.46 9.14 5.93
N ARG A 77 -17.08 10.11 6.65
CA ARG A 77 -18.44 10.59 6.35
C ARG A 77 -18.58 11.11 4.92
N ASN A 78 -17.52 11.75 4.40
CA ASN A 78 -17.52 12.38 3.09
C ASN A 78 -16.90 11.50 1.99
N ALA A 79 -16.43 10.30 2.31
CA ALA A 79 -15.79 9.41 1.36
C ALA A 79 -16.81 8.72 0.44
N ASP A 80 -16.47 8.61 -0.83
CA ASP A 80 -17.17 7.80 -1.81
C ASP A 80 -16.57 6.38 -1.88
N LEU A 81 -15.27 6.26 -1.60
CA LEU A 81 -14.52 5.01 -1.56
C LEU A 81 -13.57 5.00 -0.35
N LEU A 82 -13.57 3.89 0.38
CA LEU A 82 -12.64 3.58 1.44
C LEU A 82 -11.72 2.46 0.96
N VAL A 83 -10.40 2.66 1.09
CA VAL A 83 -9.36 1.71 0.67
C VAL A 83 -8.48 1.42 1.88
N CYS A 84 -8.62 0.23 2.44
CA CYS A 84 -7.88 -0.23 3.62
C CYS A 84 -7.19 -1.56 3.32
N THR A 85 -6.26 -1.94 4.17
CA THR A 85 -5.62 -3.26 4.08
C THR A 85 -6.64 -4.37 4.34
N GLY A 86 -7.44 -4.26 5.38
CA GLY A 86 -8.30 -5.33 5.85
C GLY A 86 -7.50 -6.40 6.61
N ALA A 87 -7.99 -7.64 6.63
CA ALA A 87 -7.37 -8.72 7.39
C ALA A 87 -7.12 -8.33 8.87
N GLU A 88 -8.04 -7.55 9.43
CA GLU A 88 -8.04 -7.08 10.83
C GLU A 88 -6.92 -6.08 11.20
N LEU A 89 -6.15 -5.56 10.24
CA LEU A 89 -5.13 -4.54 10.53
C LEU A 89 -5.73 -3.32 11.24
N GLU A 90 -6.86 -2.85 10.75
CA GLU A 90 -7.56 -1.65 11.27
C GLU A 90 -8.65 -1.99 12.30
N ALA A 91 -8.66 -3.22 12.85
CA ALA A 91 -9.74 -3.69 13.75
C ALA A 91 -9.91 -2.81 15.00
N GLY A 92 -8.83 -2.21 15.49
CA GLY A 92 -8.83 -1.35 16.68
C GLY A 92 -9.55 0.00 16.49
N TRP A 93 -9.70 0.48 15.24
CA TRP A 93 -10.16 1.84 15.00
C TRP A 93 -11.19 2.02 13.86
N LEU A 94 -11.06 1.31 12.75
CA LEU A 94 -11.92 1.46 11.58
C LEU A 94 -13.41 1.17 11.88
N PRO A 95 -13.79 0.13 12.64
CA PRO A 95 -15.19 -0.14 12.96
C PRO A 95 -15.86 1.00 13.72
N VAL A 96 -15.13 1.72 14.56
CA VAL A 96 -15.63 2.92 15.28
C VAL A 96 -15.91 4.05 14.29
N LEU A 97 -14.97 4.31 13.36
CA LEU A 97 -15.15 5.34 12.32
C LEU A 97 -16.35 5.04 11.42
N LEU A 98 -16.50 3.81 10.97
CA LEU A 98 -17.62 3.39 10.12
C LEU A 98 -18.98 3.63 10.80
N ARG A 99 -19.13 3.21 12.06
CA ARG A 99 -20.37 3.43 12.82
C ARG A 99 -20.66 4.91 13.05
N GLN A 100 -19.65 5.69 13.45
CA GLN A 100 -19.84 7.10 13.84
C GLN A 100 -19.91 8.04 12.64
N SER A 101 -19.35 7.67 11.50
CA SER A 101 -19.44 8.48 10.27
C SER A 101 -20.88 8.52 9.73
N GLY A 102 -21.65 7.43 9.92
CA GLY A 102 -23.00 7.29 9.37
C GLY A 102 -23.07 7.25 7.86
N ASN A 103 -21.92 7.03 7.16
CA ASN A 103 -21.86 6.96 5.70
C ASN A 103 -22.29 5.56 5.21
N PRO A 104 -23.46 5.42 4.54
CA PRO A 104 -23.94 4.12 4.10
C PRO A 104 -23.17 3.54 2.90
N ASN A 105 -22.42 4.38 2.16
CA ASN A 105 -21.75 3.99 0.91
C ASN A 105 -20.47 3.21 1.16
N VAL A 106 -19.78 3.45 2.30
CA VAL A 106 -18.50 2.86 2.65
C VAL A 106 -18.62 1.81 3.76
N GLN A 107 -19.77 1.20 3.92
CA GLN A 107 -19.97 0.10 4.88
C GLN A 107 -19.49 -1.25 4.29
N PRO A 108 -19.10 -2.21 5.14
CA PRO A 108 -18.75 -3.56 4.67
C PRO A 108 -19.81 -4.16 3.73
N GLY A 109 -19.37 -4.73 2.61
CA GLY A 109 -20.23 -5.28 1.57
C GLY A 109 -20.77 -4.28 0.55
N LYS A 110 -20.48 -2.98 0.69
CA LYS A 110 -20.82 -1.97 -0.30
C LYS A 110 -19.68 -1.76 -1.32
N PRO A 111 -19.98 -1.30 -2.56
CA PRO A 111 -18.95 -0.98 -3.54
C PRO A 111 -17.92 0.05 -3.06
N GLY A 112 -18.33 1.00 -2.23
CA GLY A 112 -17.44 1.99 -1.62
C GLY A 112 -16.55 1.45 -0.48
N PHE A 113 -16.60 0.15 -0.16
CA PHE A 113 -15.73 -0.48 0.83
C PHE A 113 -14.77 -1.46 0.15
N PHE A 114 -13.47 -1.15 0.18
CA PHE A 114 -12.44 -1.96 -0.47
C PHE A 114 -11.37 -2.40 0.55
N GLU A 115 -11.16 -3.72 0.64
CA GLU A 115 -10.11 -4.34 1.45
C GLU A 115 -9.07 -4.98 0.52
N ALA A 116 -7.85 -4.48 0.56
CA ALA A 116 -6.74 -4.91 -0.29
C ALA A 116 -6.40 -6.40 -0.10
N ALA A 117 -6.42 -6.87 1.15
CA ALA A 117 -6.09 -8.25 1.51
C ALA A 117 -6.98 -9.30 0.84
N ARG A 118 -8.20 -8.94 0.42
CA ARG A 118 -9.09 -9.84 -0.35
C ARG A 118 -8.57 -10.17 -1.75
N SER A 119 -7.59 -9.42 -2.22
CA SER A 119 -7.03 -9.56 -3.59
C SER A 119 -5.77 -10.40 -3.63
N VAL A 120 -5.27 -10.90 -2.48
CA VAL A 120 -4.00 -11.58 -2.37
C VAL A 120 -4.13 -12.92 -1.63
N LYS A 121 -3.14 -13.80 -1.82
CA LYS A 121 -3.02 -15.02 -1.02
C LYS A 121 -2.43 -14.65 0.34
N MET A 122 -3.18 -14.87 1.40
CA MET A 122 -2.74 -14.59 2.76
C MET A 122 -1.67 -15.60 3.22
N LEU A 123 -0.66 -15.08 3.93
CA LEU A 123 0.37 -15.86 4.62
C LEU A 123 0.05 -15.88 6.13
N ASP A 124 0.69 -16.78 6.85
CA ASP A 124 0.59 -16.92 8.31
C ASP A 124 -0.87 -17.02 8.81
N VAL A 125 -1.74 -17.69 8.04
CA VAL A 125 -3.11 -17.95 8.48
C VAL A 125 -3.06 -18.89 9.67
N PRO A 126 -3.52 -18.47 10.87
CA PRO A 126 -3.42 -19.28 12.07
C PRO A 126 -4.35 -20.50 12.00
N THR A 127 -3.89 -21.65 12.47
CA THR A 127 -4.73 -22.86 12.56
C THR A 127 -5.71 -22.82 13.73
N ARG A 128 -5.43 -21.97 14.72
CA ARG A 128 -6.31 -21.66 15.86
C ARG A 128 -6.14 -20.20 16.23
N LEU A 129 -7.15 -19.60 16.84
CA LEU A 129 -7.09 -18.25 17.40
C LEU A 129 -7.10 -18.35 18.92
N ASP A 130 -6.07 -17.79 19.55
CA ASP A 130 -5.98 -17.64 20.99
C ASP A 130 -5.52 -16.21 21.31
N ARG A 131 -6.24 -15.52 22.18
CA ARG A 131 -5.86 -14.17 22.63
C ARG A 131 -4.51 -14.15 23.37
N ALA A 132 -4.07 -15.31 23.88
CA ALA A 132 -2.75 -15.44 24.48
C ALA A 132 -1.60 -15.40 23.47
N ASP A 133 -1.88 -15.53 22.16
CA ASP A 133 -0.88 -15.55 21.11
C ASP A 133 -0.49 -14.13 20.61
N GLY A 134 -0.98 -13.06 21.29
CA GLY A 134 -0.69 -11.66 20.95
C GLY A 134 -1.61 -11.12 19.84
N ASP A 135 -1.10 -10.19 19.03
CA ASP A 135 -1.84 -9.54 17.94
C ASP A 135 -1.88 -10.43 16.70
N VAL A 136 -2.60 -11.56 16.82
CA VAL A 136 -2.76 -12.55 15.74
C VAL A 136 -4.03 -12.28 14.96
N HIS A 137 -3.91 -12.18 13.64
CA HIS A 137 -5.01 -11.88 12.73
C HIS A 137 -5.63 -13.17 12.16
N ALA A 138 -6.95 -13.34 12.30
CA ALA A 138 -7.67 -14.54 11.87
C ALA A 138 -7.54 -14.83 10.36
N ALA A 139 -7.48 -13.78 9.55
CA ALA A 139 -7.35 -13.89 8.10
C ALA A 139 -5.92 -14.15 7.62
N GLY A 140 -4.93 -14.13 8.51
CA GLY A 140 -3.50 -14.18 8.20
C GLY A 140 -2.82 -12.83 8.34
N ASN A 141 -1.51 -12.79 8.11
CA ASN A 141 -0.69 -11.61 8.30
C ASN A 141 -1.13 -10.45 7.39
N PRO A 142 -1.47 -9.26 7.91
CA PRO A 142 -2.04 -8.17 7.13
C PRO A 142 -0.99 -7.35 6.35
N HIS A 143 0.30 -7.53 6.58
CA HIS A 143 1.36 -6.68 6.01
C HIS A 143 1.68 -7.00 4.55
N ILE A 144 0.63 -7.15 3.74
CA ILE A 144 0.65 -7.58 2.33
C ILE A 144 1.42 -6.63 1.42
N GLN A 145 1.52 -5.35 1.78
CA GLN A 145 2.14 -4.29 0.98
C GLN A 145 3.66 -4.45 0.83
N THR A 146 4.28 -5.32 1.62
CA THR A 146 5.73 -5.55 1.57
C THR A 146 6.19 -6.45 0.42
N ASP A 147 5.25 -6.95 -0.41
CA ASP A 147 5.53 -7.72 -1.62
C ASP A 147 4.96 -6.99 -2.86
N PRO A 148 5.79 -6.64 -3.86
CA PRO A 148 5.32 -5.93 -5.06
C PRO A 148 4.35 -6.75 -5.91
N ARG A 149 4.35 -8.07 -5.77
CA ARG A 149 3.38 -8.95 -6.46
C ARG A 149 1.97 -8.75 -5.90
N ASN A 150 1.86 -8.50 -4.59
CA ASN A 150 0.59 -8.16 -3.94
C ASN A 150 0.10 -6.78 -4.37
N ILE A 151 1.00 -5.79 -4.46
CA ILE A 151 0.63 -4.46 -5.00
C ILE A 151 0.05 -4.58 -6.42
N ALA A 152 0.65 -5.40 -7.29
CA ALA A 152 0.12 -5.64 -8.63
C ALA A 152 -1.29 -6.26 -8.59
N ALA A 153 -1.53 -7.25 -7.72
CA ALA A 153 -2.84 -7.89 -7.57
C ALA A 153 -3.90 -6.91 -7.04
N VAL A 154 -3.54 -6.12 -6.03
CA VAL A 154 -4.41 -5.08 -5.47
C VAL A 154 -4.70 -3.98 -6.51
N ALA A 155 -3.71 -3.59 -7.33
CA ALA A 155 -3.91 -2.60 -8.39
C ALA A 155 -4.98 -3.04 -9.40
N GLN A 156 -4.99 -4.32 -9.80
CA GLN A 156 -6.02 -4.88 -10.66
C GLN A 156 -7.42 -4.80 -10.04
N ALA A 157 -7.54 -5.16 -8.77
CA ALA A 157 -8.81 -5.16 -8.06
C ALA A 157 -9.30 -3.73 -7.77
N LEU A 158 -8.40 -2.84 -7.35
CA LEU A 158 -8.72 -1.44 -7.07
C LEU A 158 -9.09 -0.68 -8.35
N GLY A 159 -8.39 -0.92 -9.47
CA GLY A 159 -8.74 -0.31 -10.75
C GLY A 159 -10.14 -0.67 -11.23
N LYS A 160 -10.57 -1.93 -11.02
CA LYS A 160 -11.97 -2.35 -11.27
C LYS A 160 -12.95 -1.65 -10.33
N ARG A 161 -12.61 -1.54 -9.05
CA ARG A 161 -13.43 -0.89 -8.04
C ARG A 161 -13.61 0.62 -8.33
N LEU A 162 -12.55 1.31 -8.75
CA LEU A 162 -12.63 2.71 -9.16
C LEU A 162 -13.61 2.89 -10.34
N ALA A 163 -13.52 2.02 -11.35
CA ALA A 163 -14.44 2.03 -12.49
C ALA A 163 -15.89 1.67 -12.12
N GLU A 164 -16.11 0.87 -11.07
CA GLU A 164 -17.43 0.52 -10.54
C GLU A 164 -18.07 1.70 -9.79
N VAL A 165 -17.29 2.38 -8.94
CA VAL A 165 -17.78 3.47 -8.09
C VAL A 165 -17.94 4.77 -8.88
N ASP A 166 -17.08 5.00 -9.86
CA ASP A 166 -17.11 6.18 -10.75
C ASP A 166 -17.05 5.76 -12.22
N ALA A 167 -18.17 5.25 -12.70
CA ALA A 167 -18.30 4.70 -14.05
C ALA A 167 -18.02 5.74 -15.15
N ALA A 168 -18.23 7.04 -14.87
CA ALA A 168 -17.97 8.11 -15.84
C ALA A 168 -16.46 8.24 -16.17
N GLN A 169 -15.59 7.91 -15.22
CA GLN A 169 -14.14 7.97 -15.37
C GLN A 169 -13.50 6.59 -15.65
N ALA A 170 -14.30 5.54 -15.83
CA ALA A 170 -13.81 4.19 -16.04
C ALA A 170 -12.73 4.05 -17.14
N PRO A 171 -12.85 4.72 -18.32
CA PRO A 171 -11.80 4.67 -19.34
C PRO A 171 -10.47 5.27 -18.87
N ALA A 172 -10.50 6.35 -18.07
CA ALA A 172 -9.31 6.98 -17.52
C ALA A 172 -8.62 6.07 -16.51
N TYR A 173 -9.38 5.44 -15.61
CA TYR A 173 -8.86 4.47 -14.65
C TYR A 173 -8.25 3.24 -15.32
N GLN A 174 -8.90 2.70 -16.35
CA GLN A 174 -8.38 1.57 -17.14
C GLN A 174 -7.05 1.91 -17.82
N LYS A 175 -6.95 3.09 -18.43
CA LYS A 175 -5.70 3.55 -19.04
C LYS A 175 -4.59 3.67 -18.00
N ARG A 176 -4.84 4.34 -16.87
CA ARG A 176 -3.85 4.50 -15.80
C ARG A 176 -3.41 3.17 -15.21
N LEU A 177 -4.33 2.23 -15.01
CA LEU A 177 -4.03 0.87 -14.58
C LEU A 177 -3.10 0.16 -15.57
N SER A 178 -3.37 0.27 -16.88
CA SER A 178 -2.52 -0.30 -17.91
C SER A 178 -1.11 0.30 -17.88
N ASP A 179 -1.02 1.63 -17.79
CA ASP A 179 0.25 2.37 -17.72
C ASP A 179 1.04 2.01 -16.44
N PHE A 180 0.37 1.92 -15.30
CA PHE A 180 0.97 1.47 -14.03
C PHE A 180 1.51 0.05 -14.16
N ASN A 181 0.71 -0.89 -14.66
CA ASN A 181 1.10 -2.29 -14.79
C ASN A 181 2.35 -2.47 -15.68
N ALA A 182 2.44 -1.72 -16.77
CA ALA A 182 3.62 -1.79 -17.64
C ALA A 182 4.89 -1.35 -16.89
N ARG A 183 4.87 -0.21 -16.19
CA ARG A 183 5.98 0.29 -15.38
C ARG A 183 6.29 -0.64 -14.21
N TRP A 184 5.26 -1.14 -13.53
CA TRP A 184 5.40 -2.02 -12.37
C TRP A 184 6.03 -3.37 -12.72
N THR A 185 5.60 -3.96 -13.86
CA THR A 185 6.18 -5.21 -14.34
C THR A 185 7.67 -5.04 -14.65
N GLN A 186 8.06 -3.95 -15.30
CA GLN A 186 9.47 -3.64 -15.56
C GLN A 186 10.26 -3.45 -14.26
N ALA A 187 9.71 -2.71 -13.29
CA ALA A 187 10.34 -2.50 -12.00
C ALA A 187 10.51 -3.82 -11.22
N MET A 188 9.49 -4.69 -11.20
CA MET A 188 9.58 -6.00 -10.56
C MET A 188 10.71 -6.88 -11.15
N GLN A 189 10.92 -6.83 -12.47
CA GLN A 189 12.03 -7.56 -13.10
C GLN A 189 13.38 -7.00 -12.65
N GLN A 190 13.53 -5.68 -12.58
CA GLN A 190 14.75 -5.02 -12.09
C GLN A 190 15.01 -5.35 -10.62
N TRP A 191 13.99 -5.27 -9.76
CA TRP A 191 14.11 -5.61 -8.34
C TRP A 191 14.48 -7.08 -8.14
N HIS A 192 13.86 -8.00 -8.89
CA HIS A 192 14.20 -9.42 -8.81
C HIS A 192 15.68 -9.68 -9.15
N ALA A 193 16.19 -9.05 -10.20
CA ALA A 193 17.61 -9.16 -10.57
C ALA A 193 18.53 -8.54 -9.51
N LYS A 194 18.21 -7.32 -9.04
CA LYS A 194 18.98 -6.56 -8.05
C LYS A 194 19.04 -7.27 -6.70
N ALA A 195 17.93 -7.89 -6.28
CA ALA A 195 17.81 -8.56 -4.99
C ALA A 195 18.37 -9.99 -4.97
N ALA A 196 18.89 -10.52 -6.08
CA ALA A 196 19.41 -11.88 -6.15
C ALA A 196 20.42 -12.25 -5.03
N PRO A 197 21.34 -11.34 -4.59
CA PRO A 197 22.25 -11.62 -3.48
C PRO A 197 21.58 -11.81 -2.12
N LEU A 198 20.33 -11.36 -1.95
CA LEU A 198 19.59 -11.46 -0.69
C LEU A 198 19.00 -12.85 -0.46
N ARG A 199 18.96 -13.70 -1.48
CA ARG A 199 18.34 -15.03 -1.37
C ARG A 199 19.04 -15.90 -0.32
N GLY A 200 18.23 -16.36 0.65
CA GLY A 200 18.71 -17.18 1.75
C GLY A 200 19.41 -16.39 2.87
N MET A 201 19.45 -15.05 2.79
CA MET A 201 20.05 -14.21 3.83
C MET A 201 19.29 -14.38 5.15
N PRO A 202 19.95 -14.80 6.24
CA PRO A 202 19.32 -14.95 7.54
C PRO A 202 19.13 -13.58 8.19
N ILE A 203 17.92 -13.34 8.72
CA ILE A 203 17.54 -12.09 9.37
C ILE A 203 16.85 -12.35 10.70
N VAL A 204 16.92 -11.38 11.59
CA VAL A 204 16.02 -11.21 12.71
C VAL A 204 15.02 -10.13 12.36
N VAL A 205 13.76 -10.26 12.75
CA VAL A 205 12.77 -9.20 12.62
C VAL A 205 12.38 -8.65 13.97
N GLN A 206 12.08 -7.36 14.09
CA GLN A 206 11.60 -6.85 15.37
C GLN A 206 10.17 -7.30 15.62
N HIS A 207 9.27 -7.04 14.70
CA HIS A 207 7.89 -7.48 14.62
C HIS A 207 7.71 -8.39 13.40
N LYS A 208 6.79 -9.36 13.46
CA LYS A 208 6.44 -10.23 12.32
C LYS A 208 5.66 -9.49 11.22
N GLY A 209 6.23 -8.39 10.75
CA GLY A 209 5.66 -7.55 9.71
C GLY A 209 6.17 -7.83 8.28
N PHE A 210 7.09 -8.80 8.10
CA PHE A 210 7.80 -8.97 6.84
C PHE A 210 7.61 -10.32 6.12
N PRO A 211 6.63 -11.19 6.42
CA PRO A 211 6.56 -12.52 5.82
C PRO A 211 6.40 -12.48 4.30
N TYR A 212 5.74 -11.47 3.75
CA TYR A 212 5.60 -11.31 2.30
C TYR A 212 6.90 -10.85 1.64
N LEU A 213 7.66 -9.93 2.29
CA LEU A 213 8.99 -9.53 1.85
C LEU A 213 9.96 -10.72 1.86
N GLU A 214 9.94 -11.50 2.93
CA GLU A 214 10.74 -12.71 3.09
C GLU A 214 10.41 -13.75 2.02
N ASN A 215 9.13 -13.98 1.78
CA ASN A 215 8.67 -14.88 0.72
C ASN A 215 9.09 -14.40 -0.67
N TRP A 216 9.02 -13.10 -0.94
CA TRP A 216 9.40 -12.52 -2.23
C TRP A 216 10.90 -12.58 -2.46
N LEU A 217 11.72 -12.14 -1.50
CA LEU A 217 13.18 -12.05 -1.63
C LEU A 217 13.90 -13.37 -1.29
N GLY A 218 13.20 -14.32 -0.68
CA GLY A 218 13.79 -15.58 -0.20
C GLY A 218 14.67 -15.38 1.03
N LEU A 219 14.37 -14.39 1.88
CA LEU A 219 15.03 -14.19 3.17
C LEU A 219 14.67 -15.33 4.13
N LYS A 220 15.50 -15.54 5.15
CA LYS A 220 15.27 -16.55 6.18
C LYS A 220 15.13 -15.90 7.55
N GLU A 221 13.91 -15.79 8.07
CA GLU A 221 13.71 -15.39 9.46
C GLU A 221 14.35 -16.43 10.40
N VAL A 222 15.28 -15.99 11.24
CA VAL A 222 15.87 -16.78 12.33
C VAL A 222 14.97 -16.72 13.55
N THR A 223 14.52 -15.52 13.90
CA THR A 223 13.61 -15.25 15.01
C THR A 223 13.05 -13.84 14.94
N ALA A 224 12.01 -13.57 15.75
CA ALA A 224 11.52 -12.22 16.02
C ALA A 224 12.01 -11.74 17.38
N LEU A 225 12.16 -10.40 17.55
CA LEU A 225 12.46 -9.80 18.86
C LEU A 225 11.23 -9.81 19.77
N GLU A 226 10.06 -9.56 19.22
CA GLU A 226 8.81 -9.70 19.96
C GLU A 226 8.55 -11.19 20.24
N PRO A 227 8.37 -11.58 21.53
CA PRO A 227 8.07 -12.97 21.88
C PRO A 227 6.72 -13.43 21.33
N LEU A 228 5.79 -12.49 21.19
CA LEU A 228 4.48 -12.60 20.53
C LEU A 228 4.21 -11.29 19.81
N PRO A 229 3.47 -11.28 18.68
CA PRO A 229 3.13 -10.06 17.95
C PRO A 229 2.53 -8.99 18.88
N GLY A 230 3.09 -7.77 18.82
CA GLY A 230 2.66 -6.63 19.63
C GLY A 230 3.11 -6.67 21.11
N VAL A 231 3.89 -7.65 21.53
CA VAL A 231 4.40 -7.77 22.91
C VAL A 231 5.87 -7.37 22.99
N GLU A 232 6.15 -6.31 23.75
CA GLU A 232 7.52 -5.83 23.97
C GLU A 232 8.42 -6.94 24.58
N PRO A 233 9.64 -7.15 24.05
CA PRO A 233 10.52 -8.19 24.54
C PRO A 233 11.12 -7.84 25.91
N SER A 234 11.14 -8.82 26.82
CA SER A 234 11.88 -8.71 28.06
C SER A 234 13.39 -8.87 27.86
N SER A 235 14.20 -8.37 28.80
CA SER A 235 15.66 -8.55 28.78
C SER A 235 16.06 -10.03 28.78
N ALA A 236 15.29 -10.89 29.44
CA ALA A 236 15.54 -12.33 29.45
C ALA A 236 15.31 -12.96 28.08
N HIS A 237 14.22 -12.57 27.40
CA HIS A 237 13.94 -13.01 26.03
C HIS A 237 15.04 -12.56 25.05
N LEU A 238 15.44 -11.29 25.09
CA LEU A 238 16.52 -10.76 24.25
C LEU A 238 17.86 -11.45 24.50
N SER A 239 18.15 -11.84 25.75
CA SER A 239 19.33 -12.65 26.07
C SER A 239 19.28 -14.05 25.45
N GLY A 240 18.09 -14.65 25.39
CA GLY A 240 17.86 -15.90 24.65
C GLY A 240 18.07 -15.75 23.15
N VAL A 241 17.64 -14.62 22.56
CA VAL A 241 17.91 -14.31 21.15
C VAL A 241 19.42 -14.22 20.87
N ILE A 242 20.21 -13.59 21.76
CA ILE A 242 21.68 -13.54 21.61
C ILE A 242 22.27 -14.97 21.59
N GLN A 243 21.84 -15.85 22.48
CA GLN A 243 22.31 -17.25 22.52
C GLN A 243 21.93 -18.00 21.22
N LEU A 244 20.73 -17.77 20.71
CA LEU A 244 20.30 -18.33 19.43
C LEU A 244 21.19 -17.85 18.28
N LEU A 245 21.53 -16.56 18.23
CA LEU A 245 22.36 -15.97 17.17
C LEU A 245 23.82 -16.48 17.19
N GLN A 246 24.32 -17.01 18.32
CA GLN A 246 25.62 -17.71 18.38
C GLN A 246 25.59 -19.05 17.61
N GLN A 247 24.43 -19.68 17.54
CA GLN A 247 24.24 -20.96 16.84
C GLN A 247 23.72 -20.76 15.40
N GLN A 248 22.90 -19.74 15.20
CA GLN A 248 22.27 -19.40 13.93
C GLN A 248 22.50 -17.90 13.63
N PRO A 249 23.66 -17.54 13.09
CA PRO A 249 23.99 -16.14 12.83
C PRO A 249 23.02 -15.48 11.84
N ALA A 250 22.63 -14.25 12.13
CA ALA A 250 21.86 -13.40 11.23
C ALA A 250 22.73 -12.27 10.67
N LYS A 251 22.37 -11.75 9.51
CA LYS A 251 23.05 -10.63 8.83
C LYS A 251 22.46 -9.27 9.21
N ALA A 252 21.19 -9.24 9.63
CA ALA A 252 20.48 -8.01 9.96
C ALA A 252 19.42 -8.23 11.02
N VAL A 253 19.09 -7.16 11.74
CA VAL A 253 17.85 -7.00 12.50
C VAL A 253 16.96 -6.04 11.73
N ASN A 254 15.93 -6.54 11.07
CA ASN A 254 15.00 -5.72 10.31
C ASN A 254 13.90 -5.17 11.21
N ARG A 255 13.63 -3.87 11.12
CA ARG A 255 12.48 -3.24 11.76
C ARG A 255 11.79 -2.25 10.83
N ALA A 256 10.50 -2.07 11.01
CA ALA A 256 9.75 -1.04 10.32
C ALA A 256 10.12 0.36 10.86
N ALA A 257 9.98 1.39 10.03
CA ALA A 257 10.32 2.77 10.40
C ALA A 257 9.48 3.28 11.60
N TYR A 258 8.27 2.77 11.79
CA TYR A 258 7.40 3.16 12.92
C TYR A 258 7.73 2.43 14.24
N ASN A 259 8.44 1.29 14.21
CA ASN A 259 8.75 0.54 15.43
C ASN A 259 9.70 1.32 16.35
N ASP A 260 9.52 1.19 17.65
CA ASP A 260 10.48 1.63 18.64
C ASP A 260 11.81 0.86 18.47
N GLY A 261 12.91 1.61 18.31
CA GLY A 261 14.22 1.03 18.01
C GLY A 261 14.97 0.45 19.22
N ARG A 262 14.48 0.60 20.45
CA ARG A 262 15.24 0.25 21.69
C ARG A 262 15.66 -1.22 21.72
N SER A 263 14.75 -2.13 21.44
CA SER A 263 15.03 -3.58 21.49
C SER A 263 16.01 -4.01 20.40
N SER A 264 15.82 -3.52 19.16
CA SER A 264 16.73 -3.81 18.05
C SER A 264 18.12 -3.21 18.27
N GLN A 265 18.20 -1.99 18.80
CA GLN A 265 19.46 -1.34 19.12
C GLN A 265 20.20 -2.07 20.25
N TRP A 266 19.48 -2.46 21.31
CA TRP A 266 20.04 -3.23 22.43
C TRP A 266 20.64 -4.57 21.96
N LEU A 267 19.94 -5.27 21.04
CA LEU A 267 20.46 -6.51 20.45
C LEU A 267 21.71 -6.25 19.60
N ALA A 268 21.67 -5.22 18.73
CA ALA A 268 22.78 -4.90 17.83
C ALA A 268 24.08 -4.60 18.60
N GLU A 269 24.00 -3.84 19.69
CA GLU A 269 25.15 -3.49 20.53
C GLU A 269 25.83 -4.72 21.13
N ARG A 270 25.09 -5.81 21.38
CA ARG A 270 25.58 -7.03 22.04
C ARG A 270 25.90 -8.17 21.11
N SER A 271 25.18 -8.27 20.00
CA SER A 271 25.38 -9.31 18.99
C SER A 271 26.24 -8.88 17.81
N HIS A 272 26.48 -7.57 17.66
CA HIS A 272 27.13 -6.95 16.50
C HIS A 272 26.36 -7.19 15.18
N VAL A 273 25.10 -7.60 15.22
CA VAL A 273 24.22 -7.72 14.07
C VAL A 273 23.62 -6.33 13.79
N PRO A 274 23.83 -5.74 12.60
CA PRO A 274 23.37 -4.38 12.32
C PRO A 274 21.84 -4.30 12.25
N VAL A 275 21.29 -3.15 12.70
CA VAL A 275 19.87 -2.83 12.52
C VAL A 275 19.67 -2.24 11.13
N VAL A 276 18.70 -2.79 10.40
CA VAL A 276 18.22 -2.25 9.13
C VAL A 276 16.81 -1.71 9.33
N VAL A 277 16.67 -0.40 9.22
CA VAL A 277 15.36 0.27 9.28
C VAL A 277 14.79 0.28 7.88
N LEU A 278 13.70 -0.46 7.67
CA LEU A 278 13.01 -0.53 6.39
C LEU A 278 11.86 0.48 6.35
N PRO A 279 11.60 1.14 5.21
CA PRO A 279 10.51 2.12 5.11
C PRO A 279 9.14 1.56 5.45
N PHE A 280 8.88 0.30 5.14
CA PHE A 280 7.66 -0.46 5.38
C PHE A 280 6.44 0.03 4.59
N THR A 281 6.26 1.32 4.42
CA THR A 281 5.26 1.98 3.59
C THR A 281 5.80 3.25 2.94
N VAL A 282 5.01 3.84 2.06
CA VAL A 282 5.35 5.12 1.40
C VAL A 282 5.47 6.23 2.44
N GLY A 283 6.60 6.95 2.39
CA GLY A 283 6.96 7.99 3.36
C GLY A 283 7.78 7.49 4.55
N GLY A 284 8.09 6.19 4.66
CA GLY A 284 8.88 5.62 5.76
C GLY A 284 10.38 5.91 5.67
N SER A 285 10.84 6.46 4.57
CA SER A 285 12.18 7.03 4.39
C SER A 285 12.13 8.16 3.38
N GLU A 286 13.20 8.95 3.30
CA GLU A 286 13.31 10.03 2.31
C GLU A 286 13.28 9.54 0.86
N ARG A 287 13.64 8.28 0.60
CA ARG A 287 13.65 7.66 -0.72
C ARG A 287 12.33 6.96 -1.05
N ALA A 288 11.57 6.52 -0.06
CA ALA A 288 10.27 5.87 -0.22
C ALA A 288 9.14 6.87 -0.45
N LYS A 289 9.28 7.77 -1.44
CA LYS A 289 8.31 8.86 -1.73
C LYS A 289 7.07 8.37 -2.46
N ASP A 290 7.16 7.21 -3.10
CA ASP A 290 6.11 6.53 -3.84
C ASP A 290 6.31 5.01 -3.72
N LEU A 291 5.45 4.23 -4.38
CA LEU A 291 5.52 2.77 -4.35
C LEU A 291 6.81 2.23 -4.99
N PHE A 292 7.35 2.86 -6.02
CA PHE A 292 8.60 2.42 -6.65
C PHE A 292 9.79 2.67 -5.73
N GLY A 293 9.87 3.88 -5.17
CA GLY A 293 10.90 4.24 -4.20
C GLY A 293 10.86 3.40 -2.91
N LEU A 294 9.67 2.96 -2.49
CA LEU A 294 9.50 2.04 -1.36
C LEU A 294 10.28 0.74 -1.57
N PHE A 295 10.14 0.09 -2.72
CA PHE A 295 10.82 -1.18 -3.00
C PHE A 295 12.30 -0.97 -3.36
N ASP A 296 12.63 0.10 -4.08
CA ASP A 296 14.02 0.45 -4.36
C ASP A 296 14.81 0.63 -3.08
N ASP A 297 14.29 1.41 -2.13
CA ASP A 297 14.98 1.68 -0.87
C ASP A 297 15.02 0.44 0.03
N THR A 298 13.96 -0.33 0.10
CA THR A 298 13.92 -1.60 0.86
C THR A 298 15.03 -2.54 0.42
N ILE A 299 15.19 -2.76 -0.90
CA ILE A 299 16.24 -3.62 -1.44
C ILE A 299 17.62 -3.02 -1.17
N ASP A 300 17.80 -1.70 -1.39
CA ASP A 300 19.09 -1.03 -1.18
C ASP A 300 19.54 -1.09 0.28
N GLN A 301 18.64 -0.93 1.24
CA GLN A 301 18.97 -1.05 2.66
C GLN A 301 19.43 -2.47 3.01
N LEU A 302 18.74 -3.50 2.52
CA LEU A 302 19.12 -4.91 2.76
C LEU A 302 20.45 -5.27 2.10
N LEU A 303 20.73 -4.78 0.90
CA LEU A 303 21.99 -5.06 0.19
C LEU A 303 23.21 -4.48 0.90
N LYS A 304 23.10 -3.41 1.69
CA LYS A 304 24.21 -2.85 2.47
C LYS A 304 24.79 -3.83 3.50
N VAL A 305 24.00 -4.81 3.93
CA VAL A 305 24.37 -5.76 5.00
C VAL A 305 24.44 -7.22 4.50
N ALA A 306 24.25 -7.44 3.21
CA ALA A 306 24.21 -8.80 2.64
C ALA A 306 25.58 -9.48 2.53
N HIS A 307 26.68 -8.72 2.66
CA HIS A 307 28.07 -9.19 2.48
C HIS A 307 28.70 -9.79 3.73
#